data_b847d473301bd2134399e1f744d6b06f
#
_entry.id   b847d473301bd2134399e1f744d6b06f
#
_cell.length_a   1.000
_cell.length_b   1.000
_cell.length_c   1.000
_cell.angle_alpha   90.00
_cell.angle_beta   90.00
_cell.angle_gamma   90.00
#
_symmetry.space_group_name_H-M   'P 1'
#
loop_
_entity.id
_entity.type
_entity.pdbx_description
1 polymer ?
#
loop_
_entity_poly.entity_id
_entity_poly.type
_entity_poly.pdbx_seq_one_letter_code
_entity_poly.pdbx_strand_id
1 'polypeptide(L)'
;MSGIRAKLRNSFPFTIVIYEFVISKKSMWPSRKKFAALLDSSTSICLDLGGAGAGTRGWTSVDMTQECDIFWDLRLPLPLPNNSVAKIYSSHLFEHLTYKQGQELIRECLRVLKSGGTFSICVPDARIYIDSYVGIREIPAEFFGWKPAFNQTTAIDAVNYVAFMDGEHKYMFDLENLLHILSASGLVDVSARAFDPSLDRAERDYESLYAIGTKR
;
A
#
# COMPACT_ATOMS: atom_id res chain seq x y z
N MET A 1 -6.67 -18.95 -12.42
CA MET A 1 -7.84 -18.22 -11.83
C MET A 1 -7.97 -16.77 -12.34
N SER A 2 -6.95 -16.19 -12.99
CA SER A 2 -6.98 -14.83 -13.57
C SER A 2 -7.99 -14.61 -14.72
N GLY A 3 -8.20 -15.61 -15.57
CA GLY A 3 -9.10 -15.48 -16.74
C GLY A 3 -10.60 -15.42 -16.44
N ILE A 4 -11.03 -15.97 -15.30
CA ILE A 4 -12.45 -15.93 -14.87
C ILE A 4 -12.77 -14.57 -14.22
N ARG A 5 -11.83 -13.97 -13.47
CA ARG A 5 -11.99 -12.62 -12.91
C ARG A 5 -12.14 -11.54 -14.00
N ALA A 6 -11.33 -11.60 -15.05
CA ALA A 6 -11.40 -10.64 -16.15
C ALA A 6 -12.73 -10.74 -16.94
N LYS A 7 -13.25 -11.96 -17.19
CA LYS A 7 -14.54 -12.16 -17.86
C LYS A 7 -15.76 -11.72 -17.04
N LEU A 8 -15.76 -11.93 -15.73
CA LEU A 8 -16.85 -11.52 -14.84
C LEU A 8 -16.90 -10.00 -14.66
N ARG A 9 -15.73 -9.32 -14.64
CA ARG A 9 -15.62 -7.86 -14.48
C ARG A 9 -16.37 -7.08 -15.57
N ASN A 10 -16.40 -7.60 -16.79
CA ASN A 10 -17.02 -6.93 -17.93
C ASN A 10 -18.52 -7.25 -18.10
N SER A 11 -19.03 -8.28 -17.45
CA SER A 11 -20.41 -8.73 -17.68
C SER A 11 -21.41 -8.45 -16.55
N PHE A 12 -20.96 -8.39 -15.29
CA PHE A 12 -21.84 -8.16 -14.13
C PHE A 12 -21.09 -7.53 -12.94
N PRO A 13 -20.96 -6.21 -12.86
CA PRO A 13 -20.20 -5.54 -11.79
C PRO A 13 -20.77 -5.81 -10.38
N PHE A 14 -22.07 -6.03 -10.25
CA PHE A 14 -22.71 -6.28 -8.95
C PHE A 14 -22.42 -7.67 -8.38
N THR A 15 -22.31 -8.68 -9.24
CA THR A 15 -22.00 -10.06 -8.83
C THR A 15 -20.55 -10.22 -8.37
N ILE A 16 -19.64 -9.42 -8.90
CA ILE A 16 -18.22 -9.40 -8.46
C ILE A 16 -18.10 -8.84 -7.05
N VAL A 17 -18.77 -7.73 -6.77
CA VAL A 17 -18.78 -7.12 -5.42
C VAL A 17 -19.30 -8.10 -4.38
N ILE A 18 -20.36 -8.85 -4.70
CA ILE A 18 -20.91 -9.88 -3.80
C ILE A 18 -19.96 -11.07 -3.67
N TYR A 19 -19.36 -11.54 -4.76
CA TYR A 19 -18.43 -12.66 -4.75
C TYR A 19 -17.15 -12.33 -3.98
N GLU A 20 -16.56 -11.15 -4.20
CA GLU A 20 -15.40 -10.66 -3.43
C GLU A 20 -15.75 -10.47 -1.96
N PHE A 21 -16.94 -9.94 -1.64
CA PHE A 21 -17.41 -9.78 -0.28
C PHE A 21 -17.63 -11.12 0.45
N VAL A 22 -18.17 -12.13 -0.24
CA VAL A 22 -18.42 -13.46 0.35
C VAL A 22 -17.13 -14.25 0.51
N ILE A 23 -16.21 -14.19 -0.47
CA ILE A 23 -14.91 -14.86 -0.36
C ILE A 23 -14.05 -14.19 0.69
N SER A 24 -14.03 -12.84 0.76
CA SER A 24 -13.29 -12.12 1.78
C SER A 24 -13.75 -12.49 3.19
N LYS A 25 -15.07 -12.54 3.43
CA LYS A 25 -15.59 -12.96 4.75
C LYS A 25 -15.24 -14.41 5.11
N LYS A 26 -15.29 -15.33 4.15
CA LYS A 26 -14.98 -16.74 4.40
C LYS A 26 -13.49 -16.99 4.65
N SER A 27 -12.61 -16.21 4.01
CA SER A 27 -11.17 -16.27 4.18
C SER A 27 -10.68 -15.51 5.42
N MET A 28 -11.42 -14.51 5.91
CA MET A 28 -11.02 -13.68 7.05
C MET A 28 -11.18 -14.37 8.41
N TRP A 29 -12.01 -15.40 8.53
CA TRP A 29 -12.16 -16.10 9.82
C TRP A 29 -10.89 -16.86 10.26
N PRO A 30 -10.22 -17.64 9.37
CA PRO A 30 -8.89 -18.18 9.67
C PRO A 30 -7.84 -17.10 9.97
N SER A 31 -7.91 -15.95 9.29
CA SER A 31 -6.97 -14.85 9.47
C SER A 31 -7.09 -14.19 10.85
N ARG A 32 -8.28 -14.11 11.44
CA ARG A 32 -8.45 -13.63 12.83
C ARG A 32 -7.70 -14.52 13.83
N LYS A 33 -7.65 -15.84 13.61
CA LYS A 33 -6.87 -16.76 14.44
C LYS A 33 -5.36 -16.52 14.27
N LYS A 34 -4.90 -16.21 13.05
CA LYS A 34 -3.50 -15.86 12.80
C LYS A 34 -3.09 -14.58 13.52
N PHE A 35 -3.96 -13.52 13.50
CA PHE A 35 -3.72 -12.30 14.28
C PHE A 35 -3.67 -12.58 15.80
N ALA A 36 -4.56 -13.43 16.32
CA ALA A 36 -4.52 -13.83 17.72
C ALA A 36 -3.22 -14.55 18.07
N ALA A 37 -2.82 -15.53 17.25
CA ALA A 37 -1.56 -16.25 17.43
C ALA A 37 -0.34 -15.32 17.36
N LEU A 38 -0.37 -14.29 16.50
CA LEU A 38 0.69 -13.29 16.42
C LEU A 38 0.83 -12.49 17.72
N LEU A 39 -0.30 -12.14 18.35
CA LEU A 39 -0.31 -11.45 19.66
C LEU A 39 0.28 -12.32 20.78
N ASP A 40 0.01 -13.63 20.75
CA ASP A 40 0.51 -14.57 21.76
C ASP A 40 1.99 -14.91 21.58
N SER A 41 2.49 -14.88 20.34
CA SER A 41 3.85 -15.35 19.99
C SER A 41 4.92 -14.26 19.98
N SER A 42 4.55 -12.98 19.95
CA SER A 42 5.51 -11.88 19.75
C SER A 42 5.29 -10.71 20.70
N THR A 43 6.37 -10.27 21.34
CA THR A 43 6.40 -9.03 22.15
C THR A 43 6.61 -7.77 21.30
N SER A 44 7.07 -7.93 20.06
CA SER A 44 7.39 -6.84 19.13
C SER A 44 6.86 -7.15 17.73
N ILE A 45 5.56 -6.89 17.52
CA ILE A 45 4.90 -7.13 16.23
C ILE A 45 5.33 -6.07 15.22
N CYS A 46 5.82 -6.51 14.06
CA CYS A 46 6.10 -5.69 12.89
C CYS A 46 5.20 -6.16 11.73
N LEU A 47 4.42 -5.24 11.14
CA LEU A 47 3.50 -5.53 10.04
C LEU A 47 3.99 -4.92 8.73
N ASP A 48 3.97 -5.72 7.66
CA ASP A 48 4.18 -5.29 6.29
C ASP A 48 2.83 -5.30 5.55
N LEU A 49 2.23 -4.12 5.38
CA LEU A 49 0.92 -3.94 4.76
C LEU A 49 1.05 -3.82 3.24
N GLY A 50 0.39 -4.71 2.51
CA GLY A 50 0.52 -4.82 1.06
C GLY A 50 1.76 -5.64 0.62
N GLY A 51 2.43 -6.31 1.57
CA GLY A 51 3.62 -7.12 1.32
C GLY A 51 3.30 -8.49 0.71
N ALA A 52 2.84 -8.50 -0.54
CA ALA A 52 2.49 -9.71 -1.29
C ALA A 52 3.67 -10.68 -1.41
N GLY A 53 3.77 -11.68 -0.52
CA GLY A 53 4.65 -12.86 -0.63
C GLY A 53 6.16 -12.64 -0.55
N ALA A 54 6.64 -11.42 -0.70
CA ALA A 54 8.05 -11.06 -0.60
C ALA A 54 8.29 -10.14 0.62
N GLY A 55 7.53 -10.38 1.68
CA GLY A 55 7.56 -9.56 2.89
C GLY A 55 8.96 -9.41 3.50
N THR A 56 9.15 -8.31 4.19
CA THR A 56 10.39 -7.99 4.91
C THR A 56 10.69 -9.08 5.93
N ARG A 57 11.93 -9.58 5.95
CA ARG A 57 12.33 -10.68 6.86
C ARG A 57 12.07 -10.31 8.33
N GLY A 58 11.33 -11.16 9.04
CA GLY A 58 10.95 -10.93 10.44
C GLY A 58 9.72 -10.04 10.64
N TRP A 59 9.07 -9.64 9.54
CA TRP A 59 7.80 -8.92 9.55
C TRP A 59 6.66 -9.87 9.15
N THR A 60 5.45 -9.56 9.60
CA THR A 60 4.26 -10.30 9.19
C THR A 60 3.58 -9.56 8.06
N SER A 61 3.54 -10.18 6.89
CA SER A 61 2.86 -9.62 5.72
C SER A 61 1.34 -9.75 5.83
N VAL A 62 0.63 -8.66 5.54
CA VAL A 62 -0.84 -8.59 5.54
C VAL A 62 -1.31 -8.05 4.20
N ASP A 63 -2.02 -8.87 3.42
CA ASP A 63 -2.47 -8.54 2.07
C ASP A 63 -3.73 -9.34 1.70
N MET A 64 -4.29 -9.07 0.53
CA MET A 64 -5.33 -9.86 -0.13
C MET A 64 -4.76 -10.87 -1.15
N THR A 65 -3.46 -11.13 -1.17
CA THR A 65 -2.83 -12.17 -1.97
C THR A 65 -2.72 -13.49 -1.19
N GLN A 66 -2.55 -14.61 -1.90
CA GLN A 66 -2.41 -15.92 -1.25
C GLN A 66 -1.00 -16.16 -0.68
N GLU A 67 -0.05 -15.38 -1.13
CA GLU A 67 1.36 -15.49 -0.76
C GLU A 67 1.70 -14.79 0.57
N CYS A 68 0.78 -13.96 1.11
CA CYS A 68 1.00 -13.26 2.38
C CYS A 68 0.82 -14.18 3.62
N ASP A 69 1.41 -13.78 4.74
CA ASP A 69 1.26 -14.52 6.00
C ASP A 69 -0.18 -14.48 6.51
N ILE A 70 -0.81 -13.31 6.43
CA ILE A 70 -2.19 -13.09 6.86
C ILE A 70 -3.00 -12.46 5.73
N PHE A 71 -3.95 -13.22 5.19
CA PHE A 71 -4.91 -12.71 4.22
C PHE A 71 -5.91 -11.77 4.87
N TRP A 72 -5.89 -10.47 4.54
CA TRP A 72 -6.79 -9.48 5.10
C TRP A 72 -7.09 -8.33 4.12
N ASP A 73 -8.33 -7.88 4.07
CA ASP A 73 -8.71 -6.67 3.36
C ASP A 73 -8.36 -5.45 4.20
N LEU A 74 -7.32 -4.73 3.80
CA LEU A 74 -6.79 -3.56 4.50
C LEU A 74 -7.73 -2.33 4.47
N ARG A 75 -8.85 -2.42 3.76
CA ARG A 75 -9.95 -1.44 3.85
C ARG A 75 -10.84 -1.66 5.07
N LEU A 76 -10.63 -2.75 5.79
CA LEU A 76 -11.35 -3.10 7.01
C LEU A 76 -10.45 -2.89 8.24
N PRO A 77 -11.04 -2.65 9.43
CA PRO A 77 -10.29 -2.55 10.67
C PRO A 77 -9.42 -3.79 10.93
N LEU A 78 -8.19 -3.58 11.37
CA LEU A 78 -7.27 -4.67 11.73
C LEU A 78 -7.77 -5.34 13.03
N PRO A 79 -7.86 -6.68 13.10
CA PRO A 79 -8.30 -7.39 14.29
C PRO A 79 -7.19 -7.49 15.35
N LEU A 80 -6.59 -6.35 15.65
CA LEU A 80 -5.52 -6.17 16.63
C LEU A 80 -5.96 -5.15 17.70
N PRO A 81 -5.55 -5.32 18.96
CA PRO A 81 -5.80 -4.33 20.00
C PRO A 81 -5.11 -3.00 19.73
N ASN A 82 -5.58 -1.94 20.39
CA ASN A 82 -4.86 -0.68 20.44
C ASN A 82 -3.47 -0.91 21.04
N ASN A 83 -2.46 -0.19 20.55
CA ASN A 83 -1.10 -0.21 21.10
C ASN A 83 -0.45 -1.61 21.15
N SER A 84 -0.68 -2.45 20.12
CA SER A 84 -0.14 -3.81 20.07
C SER A 84 1.03 -3.98 19.09
N VAL A 85 1.18 -3.09 18.11
CA VAL A 85 2.15 -3.19 17.01
C VAL A 85 3.33 -2.24 17.27
N ALA A 86 4.56 -2.73 17.09
CA ALA A 86 5.77 -1.91 17.28
C ALA A 86 6.11 -1.09 16.04
N LYS A 87 5.99 -1.71 14.86
CA LYS A 87 6.34 -1.06 13.59
C LYS A 87 5.35 -1.47 12.51
N ILE A 88 5.05 -0.53 11.62
CA ILE A 88 4.28 -0.77 10.40
C ILE A 88 5.11 -0.27 9.22
N TYR A 89 5.15 -1.07 8.18
CA TYR A 89 5.70 -0.73 6.87
C TYR A 89 4.63 -0.94 5.81
N SER A 90 4.66 -0.14 4.76
CA SER A 90 3.83 -0.32 3.57
C SER A 90 4.57 0.16 2.34
N SER A 91 4.54 -0.64 1.28
CA SER A 91 5.17 -0.32 0.00
C SER A 91 4.21 -0.52 -1.15
N HIS A 92 3.99 0.54 -1.94
CA HIS A 92 3.14 0.51 -3.14
C HIS A 92 1.76 -0.13 -2.88
N LEU A 93 1.08 0.37 -1.86
CA LEU A 93 -0.28 -0.02 -1.47
C LEU A 93 -1.23 1.18 -1.51
N PHE A 94 -0.79 2.33 -0.99
CA PHE A 94 -1.68 3.46 -0.73
C PHE A 94 -2.22 4.12 -2.00
N GLU A 95 -1.49 4.04 -3.10
CA GLU A 95 -1.94 4.49 -4.43
C GLU A 95 -3.13 3.68 -4.95
N HIS A 96 -3.32 2.44 -4.49
CA HIS A 96 -4.46 1.59 -4.83
C HIS A 96 -5.71 1.87 -3.99
N LEU A 97 -5.60 2.70 -2.96
CA LEU A 97 -6.71 3.11 -2.10
C LEU A 97 -7.26 4.47 -2.53
N THR A 98 -8.57 4.65 -2.44
CA THR A 98 -9.13 6.00 -2.54
C THR A 98 -8.62 6.84 -1.37
N TYR A 99 -8.62 8.18 -1.52
CA TYR A 99 -8.23 9.09 -0.43
C TYR A 99 -8.87 8.73 0.91
N LYS A 100 -10.19 8.48 0.92
CA LYS A 100 -10.92 8.10 2.13
C LYS A 100 -10.42 6.80 2.73
N GLN A 101 -10.22 5.77 1.91
CA GLN A 101 -9.72 4.46 2.37
C GLN A 101 -8.29 4.56 2.93
N GLY A 102 -7.42 5.35 2.27
CA GLY A 102 -6.08 5.63 2.77
C GLY A 102 -6.09 6.29 4.14
N GLN A 103 -6.97 7.31 4.33
CA GLN A 103 -7.14 7.96 5.64
C GLN A 103 -7.67 7.01 6.72
N GLU A 104 -8.57 6.11 6.36
CA GLU A 104 -9.10 5.09 7.28
C GLU A 104 -8.01 4.10 7.68
N LEU A 105 -7.19 3.64 6.73
CA LEU A 105 -6.06 2.74 7.01
C LEU A 105 -4.99 3.41 7.87
N ILE A 106 -4.64 4.67 7.63
CA ILE A 106 -3.67 5.41 8.47
C ILE A 106 -4.20 5.51 9.92
N ARG A 107 -5.48 5.81 10.11
CA ARG A 107 -6.08 5.83 11.46
C ARG A 107 -6.03 4.46 12.15
N GLU A 108 -6.23 3.38 11.42
CA GLU A 108 -6.06 2.02 11.93
C GLU A 108 -4.61 1.72 12.29
N CYS A 109 -3.65 2.11 11.44
CA CYS A 109 -2.22 2.00 11.75
C CYS A 109 -1.90 2.72 13.05
N LEU A 110 -2.35 3.97 13.21
CA LEU A 110 -2.19 4.73 14.46
C LEU A 110 -2.83 4.05 15.66
N ARG A 111 -4.04 3.50 15.50
CA ARG A 111 -4.73 2.82 16.59
C ARG A 111 -3.92 1.63 17.11
N VAL A 112 -3.41 0.79 16.21
CA VAL A 112 -2.71 -0.44 16.59
C VAL A 112 -1.25 -0.21 16.98
N LEU A 113 -0.59 0.83 16.47
CA LEU A 113 0.78 1.18 16.89
C LEU A 113 0.88 1.44 18.37
N LYS A 114 1.96 0.98 19.00
CA LYS A 114 2.36 1.37 20.36
C LYS A 114 2.80 2.84 20.38
N SER A 115 2.75 3.49 21.55
CA SER A 115 3.46 4.77 21.74
C SER A 115 4.95 4.58 21.44
N GLY A 116 5.55 5.50 20.68
CA GLY A 116 6.90 5.38 20.13
C GLY A 116 7.04 4.41 18.94
N GLY A 117 5.96 3.74 18.55
CA GLY A 117 5.96 2.89 17.36
C GLY A 117 6.01 3.70 16.06
N THR A 118 6.60 3.13 15.01
CA THR A 118 6.84 3.83 13.74
C THR A 118 5.97 3.29 12.61
N PHE A 119 5.52 4.20 11.75
CA PHE A 119 4.92 3.89 10.46
C PHE A 119 5.82 4.41 9.34
N SER A 120 6.37 3.51 8.56
CA SER A 120 7.18 3.80 7.37
C SER A 120 6.37 3.45 6.11
N ILE A 121 6.37 4.35 5.13
CA ILE A 121 5.57 4.22 3.91
C ILE A 121 6.43 4.52 2.68
N CYS A 122 6.21 3.73 1.63
CA CYS A 122 6.77 3.90 0.31
C CYS A 122 5.63 3.95 -0.70
N VAL A 123 5.61 4.94 -1.59
CA VAL A 123 4.61 5.13 -2.66
C VAL A 123 5.27 5.64 -3.93
N PRO A 124 4.66 5.48 -5.12
CA PRO A 124 5.15 6.10 -6.35
C PRO A 124 5.19 7.62 -6.22
N ASP A 125 6.27 8.24 -6.70
CA ASP A 125 6.42 9.68 -6.79
C ASP A 125 5.78 10.23 -8.07
N ALA A 126 4.56 10.75 -7.98
CA ALA A 126 3.87 11.33 -9.12
C ALA A 126 4.62 12.54 -9.71
N ARG A 127 5.46 13.23 -8.91
CA ARG A 127 6.24 14.37 -9.36
C ARG A 127 7.18 14.02 -10.49
N ILE A 128 7.75 12.82 -10.49
CA ILE A 128 8.62 12.32 -11.56
C ILE A 128 7.89 12.34 -12.92
N TYR A 129 6.66 11.86 -12.95
CA TYR A 129 5.84 11.74 -14.15
C TYR A 129 5.27 13.08 -14.61
N ILE A 130 4.89 13.94 -13.65
CA ILE A 130 4.43 15.32 -13.94
C ILE A 130 5.57 16.16 -14.50
N ASP A 131 6.77 16.09 -13.92
CA ASP A 131 7.96 16.81 -14.41
C ASP A 131 8.35 16.34 -15.81
N SER A 132 8.15 15.04 -16.12
CA SER A 132 8.33 14.54 -17.48
C SER A 132 7.32 15.10 -18.46
N TYR A 133 6.04 15.17 -18.06
CA TYR A 133 4.98 15.74 -18.90
C TYR A 133 5.25 17.21 -19.27
N VAL A 134 5.72 18.01 -18.31
CA VAL A 134 6.01 19.45 -18.55
C VAL A 134 7.42 19.70 -19.11
N GLY A 135 8.16 18.66 -19.43
CA GLY A 135 9.47 18.76 -20.08
C GLY A 135 10.64 19.18 -19.18
N ILE A 136 10.46 19.11 -17.85
CA ILE A 136 11.53 19.39 -16.87
C ILE A 136 12.49 18.20 -16.74
N ARG A 137 11.98 16.98 -16.94
CA ARG A 137 12.70 15.72 -16.74
C ARG A 137 12.40 14.74 -17.87
N GLU A 138 13.42 14.04 -18.36
CA GLU A 138 13.22 12.84 -19.15
C GLU A 138 13.17 11.61 -18.25
N ILE A 139 12.24 10.71 -18.52
CA ILE A 139 12.14 9.41 -17.83
C ILE A 139 12.35 8.29 -18.84
N PRO A 140 13.18 7.30 -18.52
CA PRO A 140 13.46 6.19 -19.41
C PRO A 140 12.27 5.22 -19.51
N ALA A 141 12.24 4.43 -20.58
CA ALA A 141 11.10 3.54 -20.86
C ALA A 141 10.86 2.45 -19.78
N GLU A 142 11.88 2.08 -19.06
CA GLU A 142 11.81 1.12 -17.94
C GLU A 142 10.97 1.59 -16.76
N PHE A 143 10.76 2.90 -16.58
CA PHE A 143 9.82 3.45 -15.60
C PHE A 143 8.36 3.00 -15.84
N PHE A 144 8.07 2.55 -17.06
CA PHE A 144 6.75 2.08 -17.44
C PHE A 144 6.74 0.54 -17.43
N GLY A 145 6.91 -0.06 -16.27
CA GLY A 145 7.00 -1.52 -16.12
C GLY A 145 5.70 -2.26 -16.43
N TRP A 146 4.53 -1.63 -16.22
CA TRP A 146 3.22 -2.23 -16.45
C TRP A 146 2.66 -1.87 -17.83
N LYS A 147 3.01 -2.63 -18.84
CA LYS A 147 2.66 -2.35 -20.25
C LYS A 147 1.18 -2.13 -20.56
N PRO A 148 0.21 -2.87 -19.96
CA PRO A 148 -1.21 -2.62 -20.22
C PRO A 148 -1.71 -1.24 -19.80
N ALA A 149 -0.99 -0.54 -18.94
CA ALA A 149 -1.46 0.70 -18.31
C ALA A 149 -1.28 1.94 -19.17
N PHE A 150 -0.61 1.87 -20.33
CA PHE A 150 -0.34 3.07 -21.12
C PHE A 150 0.07 2.79 -22.58
N ASN A 151 -0.07 3.82 -23.45
CA ASN A 151 0.17 3.71 -24.87
C ASN A 151 1.57 4.16 -25.33
N GLN A 152 2.30 4.93 -24.52
CA GLN A 152 3.61 5.53 -24.86
C GLN A 152 3.59 6.35 -26.17
N THR A 153 2.52 7.06 -26.45
CA THR A 153 2.36 7.80 -27.71
C THR A 153 2.45 9.31 -27.51
N THR A 154 2.11 9.79 -26.32
CA THR A 154 2.08 11.23 -25.99
C THR A 154 2.59 11.47 -24.57
N ALA A 155 3.05 12.71 -24.30
CA ALA A 155 3.61 13.04 -22.98
C ALA A 155 2.60 12.84 -21.83
N ILE A 156 1.28 13.02 -22.07
CA ILE A 156 0.25 12.82 -21.03
C ILE A 156 0.12 11.35 -20.61
N ASP A 157 0.60 10.40 -21.39
CA ASP A 157 0.55 8.99 -21.05
C ASP A 157 1.38 8.68 -19.80
N ALA A 158 2.43 9.45 -19.52
CA ALA A 158 3.20 9.35 -18.29
C ALA A 158 2.34 9.67 -17.04
N VAL A 159 1.54 10.73 -17.13
CA VAL A 159 0.61 11.12 -16.04
C VAL A 159 -0.51 10.10 -15.91
N ASN A 160 -1.08 9.64 -17.03
CA ASN A 160 -2.11 8.59 -17.02
C ASN A 160 -1.60 7.30 -16.38
N TYR A 161 -0.32 6.94 -16.64
CA TYR A 161 0.31 5.77 -16.04
C TYR A 161 0.29 5.85 -14.51
N VAL A 162 0.89 6.89 -13.94
CA VAL A 162 0.98 7.02 -12.47
C VAL A 162 -0.38 7.29 -11.82
N ALA A 163 -1.29 8.00 -12.50
CA ALA A 163 -2.60 8.36 -11.97
C ALA A 163 -3.59 7.18 -11.94
N PHE A 164 -3.57 6.34 -12.95
CA PHE A 164 -4.64 5.37 -13.18
C PHE A 164 -4.16 3.92 -13.25
N MET A 165 -2.97 3.63 -13.75
CA MET A 165 -2.42 2.27 -13.85
C MET A 165 -3.48 1.25 -14.30
N ASP A 166 -4.14 1.51 -15.45
CA ASP A 166 -5.29 0.69 -15.94
C ASP A 166 -6.45 0.53 -14.93
N GLY A 167 -6.67 1.55 -14.08
CA GLY A 167 -7.71 1.56 -13.05
C GLY A 167 -7.30 0.95 -11.70
N GLU A 168 -6.06 0.49 -11.56
CA GLU A 168 -5.54 -0.01 -10.29
C GLU A 168 -5.18 1.13 -9.33
N HIS A 169 -4.62 2.25 -9.83
CA HIS A 169 -4.35 3.43 -9.01
C HIS A 169 -5.60 4.28 -8.82
N LYS A 170 -5.72 4.90 -7.65
CA LYS A 170 -6.86 5.74 -7.24
C LYS A 170 -6.43 7.06 -6.62
N TYR A 171 -5.16 7.18 -6.26
CA TYR A 171 -4.61 8.37 -5.65
C TYR A 171 -3.13 8.53 -5.99
N MET A 172 -2.70 9.74 -6.31
CA MET A 172 -1.29 10.07 -6.55
C MET A 172 -0.69 10.75 -5.32
N PHE A 173 0.60 10.52 -5.11
CA PHE A 173 1.37 11.16 -4.05
C PHE A 173 2.56 11.91 -4.63
N ASP A 174 2.87 13.05 -4.03
CA ASP A 174 4.19 13.64 -4.01
C ASP A 174 4.68 13.76 -2.55
N LEU A 175 5.90 14.20 -2.36
CA LEU A 175 6.48 14.26 -1.02
C LEU A 175 5.73 15.20 -0.09
N GLU A 176 5.33 16.39 -0.58
CA GLU A 176 4.59 17.38 0.21
C GLU A 176 3.26 16.83 0.68
N ASN A 177 2.49 16.24 -0.23
CA ASN A 177 1.19 15.63 0.07
C ASN A 177 1.33 14.47 1.07
N LEU A 178 2.30 13.58 0.86
CA LEU A 178 2.51 12.42 1.74
C LEU A 178 2.86 12.86 3.18
N LEU A 179 3.81 13.79 3.34
CA LEU A 179 4.19 14.31 4.65
C LEU A 179 3.03 15.03 5.34
N HIS A 180 2.25 15.81 4.58
CA HIS A 180 1.06 16.48 5.10
C HIS A 180 0.01 15.48 5.61
N ILE A 181 -0.32 14.45 4.81
CA ILE A 181 -1.31 13.42 5.18
C ILE A 181 -0.88 12.69 6.46
N LEU A 182 0.38 12.29 6.58
CA LEU A 182 0.90 11.61 7.76
C LEU A 182 0.86 12.51 8.99
N SER A 183 1.28 13.77 8.87
CA SER A 183 1.25 14.74 9.98
C SER A 183 -0.18 15.06 10.42
N ALA A 184 -1.09 15.28 9.48
CA ALA A 184 -2.50 15.57 9.75
C ALA A 184 -3.23 14.38 10.41
N SER A 185 -2.73 13.15 10.24
CA SER A 185 -3.29 11.96 10.88
C SER A 185 -2.97 11.85 12.38
N GLY A 186 -2.01 12.63 12.89
CA GLY A 186 -1.58 12.62 14.29
C GLY A 186 -0.25 11.91 14.55
N LEU A 187 0.46 11.48 13.50
CA LEU A 187 1.86 11.08 13.61
C LEU A 187 2.74 12.29 13.92
N VAL A 188 3.77 12.09 14.72
CA VAL A 188 4.80 13.10 15.05
C VAL A 188 6.12 12.70 14.41
N ASP A 189 7.08 13.64 14.38
CA ASP A 189 8.41 13.45 13.77
C ASP A 189 8.32 12.94 12.32
N VAL A 190 7.28 13.42 11.60
CA VAL A 190 7.05 13.02 10.21
C VAL A 190 8.12 13.65 9.31
N SER A 191 8.82 12.80 8.56
CA SER A 191 9.89 13.24 7.65
C SER A 191 10.03 12.31 6.46
N ALA A 192 10.61 12.84 5.38
CA ALA A 192 11.16 12.00 4.33
C ALA A 192 12.30 11.14 4.88
N ARG A 193 12.45 9.92 4.37
CA ARG A 193 13.61 9.07 4.64
C ARG A 193 14.29 8.63 3.35
N ALA A 194 15.51 8.21 3.43
CA ALA A 194 16.21 7.56 2.33
C ALA A 194 15.72 6.12 2.12
N PHE A 195 16.10 5.53 0.98
CA PHE A 195 15.98 4.10 0.72
C PHE A 195 16.67 3.29 1.83
N ASP A 196 15.98 2.28 2.34
CA ASP A 196 16.49 1.33 3.34
C ASP A 196 16.50 -0.08 2.75
N PRO A 197 17.67 -0.66 2.44
CA PRO A 197 17.78 -1.98 1.81
C PRO A 197 17.26 -3.13 2.70
N SER A 198 16.96 -2.88 3.97
CA SER A 198 16.35 -3.87 4.87
C SER A 198 14.81 -3.87 4.80
N LEU A 199 14.21 -2.84 4.21
CA LEU A 199 12.77 -2.66 4.09
C LEU A 199 12.31 -2.56 2.63
N ASP A 200 13.03 -1.73 1.85
CA ASP A 200 12.57 -1.29 0.54
C ASP A 200 13.07 -2.22 -0.57
N ARG A 201 12.33 -2.26 -1.65
CA ARG A 201 12.69 -3.03 -2.84
C ARG A 201 13.52 -2.17 -3.79
N ALA A 202 14.76 -2.60 -4.07
CA ALA A 202 15.69 -1.87 -4.93
C ALA A 202 15.14 -1.69 -6.37
N GLU A 203 14.34 -2.65 -6.86
CA GLU A 203 13.74 -2.60 -8.18
C GLU A 203 12.65 -1.53 -8.34
N ARG A 204 12.21 -0.90 -7.23
CA ARG A 204 11.21 0.19 -7.21
C ARG A 204 11.76 1.52 -6.74
N ASP A 205 13.04 1.58 -6.34
CA ASP A 205 13.64 2.79 -5.78
C ASP A 205 13.60 3.97 -6.77
N TYR A 206 13.76 3.69 -8.06
CA TYR A 206 13.79 4.69 -9.13
C TYR A 206 12.53 5.56 -9.25
N GLU A 207 11.37 5.06 -8.82
CA GLU A 207 10.07 5.73 -8.91
C GLU A 207 9.45 6.05 -7.55
N SER A 208 10.13 5.69 -6.46
CA SER A 208 9.55 5.70 -5.12
C SER A 208 9.97 6.91 -4.30
N LEU A 209 9.05 7.37 -3.48
CA LEU A 209 9.34 8.27 -2.36
C LEU A 209 9.01 7.59 -1.04
N TYR A 210 9.72 7.98 0.00
CA TYR A 210 9.68 7.34 1.30
C TYR A 210 9.44 8.36 2.39
N ALA A 211 8.57 8.01 3.34
CA ALA A 211 8.33 8.79 4.54
C ALA A 211 8.22 7.89 5.77
N ILE A 212 8.45 8.49 6.93
CA ILE A 212 8.30 7.84 8.23
C ILE A 212 7.67 8.82 9.22
N GLY A 213 6.90 8.29 10.15
CA GLY A 213 6.38 9.05 11.28
C GLY A 213 6.25 8.16 12.51
N THR A 214 6.15 8.77 13.69
CA THR A 214 6.10 8.08 14.99
C THR A 214 4.74 8.35 15.66
N LYS A 215 4.17 7.34 16.30
CA LYS A 215 3.02 7.54 17.20
C LYS A 215 3.49 8.13 18.52
N ARG A 216 2.85 9.21 18.97
CA ARG A 216 3.08 9.81 20.29
C ARG A 216 2.68 8.87 21.41
#